data_53b09791883f13ee6c121fb62330cd1f
#
_entry.id   53b09791883f13ee6c121fb62330cd1f
#
_cell.length_a   1.000
_cell.length_b   1.000
_cell.length_c   1.000
_cell.angle_alpha   90.00
_cell.angle_beta   90.00
_cell.angle_gamma   90.00
#
_symmetry.space_group_name_H-M   'P 1'
#
loop_
_entity.id
_entity.type
_entity.pdbx_description
1 polymer ?
#
loop_
_entity_poly.entity_id
_entity_poly.type
_entity_poly.pdbx_seq_one_letter_code
_entity_poly.pdbx_strand_id
1 'polypeptide(L)'
;MIIRYLMPFALLFLTACATEPPAPDPYRDGGLLWVKHSAEYRALTEQVYAKATSDLPGFIADTSWSVIPGQDDAAELPVAVILDVDETVVSNIDFQLTFERPFENWKLDEWTRNTVATPIHGVKEFVEAARAAGVTVFFVTNRPCEPIDGIDDPCPQRQSTIDDISEVGIETDADHVFLSDERGWNREKSTRRNYVAETHRVVMLIGDDLGDFLPCVRKKPYSPCTDSATGADRMKMVEDSAHLWGNGWYILPNPMHGSWTSAIPR
;
A
#
# COMPACT_ATOMS: atom_id res chain seq x y z
N MET A 1 -80.21 -17.24 17.13
CA MET A 1 -79.75 -16.31 16.13
C MET A 1 -78.35 -15.89 16.54
N ILE A 2 -77.29 -16.54 15.94
CA ILE A 2 -75.90 -16.37 16.32
C ILE A 2 -75.25 -15.51 15.21
N ILE A 3 -74.93 -14.29 15.58
CA ILE A 3 -74.26 -13.35 14.67
C ILE A 3 -72.71 -13.64 14.76
N ARG A 4 -72.15 -14.15 13.65
CA ARG A 4 -70.72 -14.33 13.52
C ARG A 4 -70.12 -13.00 12.97
N TYR A 5 -69.27 -12.34 13.76
CA TYR A 5 -68.43 -11.25 13.31
C TYR A 5 -67.23 -11.79 12.51
N LEU A 6 -67.17 -11.47 11.24
CA LEU A 6 -65.99 -11.64 10.42
C LEU A 6 -65.08 -10.43 10.64
N MET A 7 -63.91 -10.69 11.23
CA MET A 7 -62.80 -9.71 11.33
C MET A 7 -62.02 -9.72 10.02
N PRO A 8 -61.78 -8.58 9.37
CA PRO A 8 -60.93 -8.55 8.18
C PRO A 8 -59.44 -8.61 8.61
N PHE A 9 -58.75 -9.61 8.09
CA PHE A 9 -57.30 -9.74 8.25
C PHE A 9 -56.61 -8.75 7.27
N ALA A 10 -56.06 -7.65 7.79
CA ALA A 10 -55.25 -6.73 7.01
C ALA A 10 -53.86 -7.33 6.80
N LEU A 11 -53.58 -7.76 5.58
CA LEU A 11 -52.21 -8.15 5.17
C LEU A 11 -51.36 -6.89 5.06
N LEU A 12 -50.47 -6.65 6.00
CA LEU A 12 -49.41 -5.67 5.86
C LEU A 12 -48.36 -6.24 4.89
N PHE A 13 -48.31 -5.69 3.67
CA PHE A 13 -47.17 -5.89 2.78
C PHE A 13 -45.99 -5.04 3.29
N LEU A 14 -45.00 -5.67 3.92
CA LEU A 14 -43.71 -5.09 4.16
C LEU A 14 -42.97 -5.03 2.77
N THR A 15 -43.01 -3.88 2.14
CA THR A 15 -42.09 -3.60 1.02
C THR A 15 -40.70 -3.45 1.60
N ALA A 16 -39.89 -4.52 1.49
CA ALA A 16 -38.47 -4.41 1.67
C ALA A 16 -37.91 -3.48 0.58
N CYS A 17 -37.43 -2.31 0.98
CA CYS A 17 -36.61 -1.48 0.08
C CYS A 17 -35.33 -2.29 -0.21
N ALA A 18 -35.30 -3.01 -1.30
CA ALA A 18 -34.07 -3.50 -1.87
C ALA A 18 -33.30 -2.24 -2.29
N THR A 19 -32.20 -1.93 -1.60
CA THR A 19 -31.25 -0.93 -2.06
C THR A 19 -30.65 -1.46 -3.36
N GLU A 20 -30.88 -0.74 -4.45
CA GLU A 20 -30.20 -1.07 -5.71
C GLU A 20 -28.68 -1.14 -5.46
N PRO A 21 -28.00 -2.15 -6.02
CA PRO A 21 -26.55 -2.20 -5.95
C PRO A 21 -25.97 -0.90 -6.53
N PRO A 22 -24.88 -0.38 -5.96
CA PRO A 22 -24.25 0.84 -6.46
C PRO A 22 -23.91 0.66 -7.93
N ALA A 23 -24.13 1.72 -8.73
CA ALA A 23 -23.80 1.70 -10.15
C ALA A 23 -22.31 1.32 -10.37
N PRO A 24 -21.99 0.56 -11.41
CA PRO A 24 -20.62 0.23 -11.75
C PRO A 24 -19.76 1.48 -11.84
N ASP A 25 -18.54 1.43 -11.28
CA ASP A 25 -17.54 2.49 -11.44
C ASP A 25 -16.60 2.10 -12.59
N PRO A 26 -16.81 2.62 -13.81
CA PRO A 26 -16.10 2.16 -15.00
C PRO A 26 -14.60 2.42 -14.93
N TYR A 27 -14.15 3.38 -14.13
CA TYR A 27 -12.73 3.67 -13.96
C TYR A 27 -12.06 2.62 -13.06
N ARG A 28 -12.68 2.29 -11.94
CA ARG A 28 -12.19 1.24 -11.05
C ARG A 28 -12.24 -0.12 -11.71
N ASP A 29 -13.36 -0.45 -12.33
CA ASP A 29 -13.56 -1.77 -12.94
C ASP A 29 -12.57 -1.98 -14.10
N GLY A 30 -12.29 -0.95 -14.90
CA GLY A 30 -11.24 -0.98 -15.92
C GLY A 30 -9.85 -1.22 -15.33
N GLY A 31 -9.51 -0.56 -14.23
CA GLY A 31 -8.25 -0.74 -13.51
C GLY A 31 -8.09 -2.16 -12.96
N LEU A 32 -9.13 -2.69 -12.32
CA LEU A 32 -9.14 -4.06 -11.80
C LEU A 32 -8.93 -5.12 -12.89
N LEU A 33 -9.68 -5.00 -13.99
CA LEU A 33 -9.54 -5.92 -15.13
C LEU A 33 -8.15 -5.84 -15.76
N TRP A 34 -7.58 -4.64 -15.85
CA TRP A 34 -6.24 -4.45 -16.39
C TRP A 34 -5.17 -5.11 -15.50
N VAL A 35 -5.22 -4.91 -14.19
CA VAL A 35 -4.30 -5.56 -13.24
C VAL A 35 -4.46 -7.08 -13.27
N LYS A 36 -5.69 -7.59 -13.28
CA LYS A 36 -5.96 -9.04 -13.22
C LYS A 36 -5.56 -9.79 -14.48
N HIS A 37 -5.70 -9.17 -15.67
CA HIS A 37 -5.66 -9.90 -16.94
C HIS A 37 -4.63 -9.41 -17.96
N SER A 38 -4.02 -8.22 -17.77
CA SER A 38 -3.11 -7.72 -18.79
C SER A 38 -1.69 -8.28 -18.62
N ALA A 39 -1.09 -8.64 -19.74
CA ALA A 39 0.34 -8.98 -19.78
C ALA A 39 1.22 -7.75 -19.56
N GLU A 40 0.71 -6.57 -19.90
CA GLU A 40 1.37 -5.29 -19.74
C GLU A 40 1.61 -4.96 -18.27
N TYR A 41 0.65 -5.24 -17.38
CA TYR A 41 0.83 -5.06 -15.93
C TYR A 41 2.03 -5.86 -15.43
N ARG A 42 2.06 -7.15 -15.79
CA ARG A 42 3.17 -8.03 -15.44
C ARG A 42 4.50 -7.51 -16.00
N ALA A 43 4.53 -7.14 -17.28
CA ALA A 43 5.74 -6.63 -17.92
C ALA A 43 6.26 -5.34 -17.26
N LEU A 44 5.35 -4.44 -16.84
CA LEU A 44 5.71 -3.20 -16.14
C LEU A 44 6.29 -3.47 -14.75
N THR A 45 5.68 -4.36 -13.96
CA THR A 45 6.18 -4.69 -12.63
C THR A 45 7.55 -5.37 -12.70
N GLU A 46 7.73 -6.36 -13.59
CA GLU A 46 9.02 -7.01 -13.85
C GLU A 46 10.09 -5.99 -14.29
N GLN A 47 9.74 -5.06 -15.20
CA GLN A 47 10.65 -4.01 -15.67
C GLN A 47 11.11 -3.08 -14.54
N VAL A 48 10.19 -2.67 -13.65
CA VAL A 48 10.51 -1.80 -12.52
C VAL A 48 11.50 -2.48 -11.58
N TYR A 49 11.24 -3.73 -11.20
CA TYR A 49 12.14 -4.48 -10.30
C TYR A 49 13.47 -4.83 -10.97
N ALA A 50 13.48 -5.18 -12.25
CA ALA A 50 14.70 -5.42 -13.00
C ALA A 50 15.58 -4.16 -13.07
N LYS A 51 14.97 -2.98 -13.28
CA LYS A 51 15.68 -1.71 -13.27
C LYS A 51 16.25 -1.41 -11.88
N ALA A 52 15.46 -1.53 -10.82
CA ALA A 52 15.92 -1.33 -9.45
C ALA A 52 17.08 -2.28 -9.09
N THR A 53 16.99 -3.55 -9.47
CA THR A 53 18.07 -4.52 -9.27
C THR A 53 19.37 -4.10 -10.01
N SER A 54 19.22 -3.65 -11.25
CA SER A 54 20.37 -3.22 -12.07
C SER A 54 21.07 -1.98 -11.51
N ASP A 55 20.33 -1.07 -10.90
CA ASP A 55 20.86 0.19 -10.38
C ASP A 55 21.48 0.05 -8.98
N LEU A 56 21.03 -0.93 -8.21
CA LEU A 56 21.39 -1.10 -6.80
C LEU A 56 22.91 -1.10 -6.54
N PRO A 57 23.77 -1.78 -7.30
CA PRO A 57 25.22 -1.74 -7.08
C PRO A 57 25.82 -0.33 -7.18
N GLY A 58 25.31 0.51 -8.08
CA GLY A 58 25.75 1.90 -8.22
C GLY A 58 25.44 2.73 -6.99
N PHE A 59 24.22 2.60 -6.44
CA PHE A 59 23.81 3.31 -5.24
C PHE A 59 24.51 2.81 -3.96
N ILE A 60 24.84 1.52 -3.90
CA ILE A 60 25.66 0.99 -2.81
C ILE A 60 27.06 1.62 -2.84
N ALA A 61 27.67 1.70 -4.02
CA ALA A 61 29.04 2.19 -4.21
C ALA A 61 29.16 3.71 -3.98
N ASP A 62 28.12 4.47 -4.27
CA ASP A 62 28.07 5.92 -4.00
C ASP A 62 27.68 6.18 -2.55
N THR A 63 28.66 6.32 -1.68
CA THR A 63 28.43 6.55 -0.24
C THR A 63 27.78 7.90 0.07
N SER A 64 27.78 8.83 -0.88
CA SER A 64 27.10 10.12 -0.75
C SER A 64 25.61 10.06 -1.14
N TRP A 65 25.18 8.97 -1.78
CA TRP A 65 23.81 8.82 -2.24
C TRP A 65 22.85 8.41 -1.11
N SER A 66 21.78 9.18 -0.96
CA SER A 66 20.56 8.80 -0.21
C SER A 66 19.34 9.35 -0.92
N VAL A 67 18.22 8.63 -0.85
CA VAL A 67 16.93 9.08 -1.37
C VAL A 67 16.09 9.82 -0.32
N ILE A 68 16.59 9.92 0.92
CA ILE A 68 15.91 10.63 2.00
C ILE A 68 16.45 12.07 2.07
N PRO A 69 15.62 13.09 1.90
CA PRO A 69 16.06 14.48 1.97
C PRO A 69 16.75 14.81 3.31
N GLY A 70 17.93 15.43 3.24
CA GLY A 70 18.69 15.85 4.42
C GLY A 70 19.45 14.72 5.14
N GLN A 71 19.59 13.55 4.53
CA GLN A 71 20.43 12.46 5.03
C GLN A 71 21.87 12.59 4.49
N ASP A 72 22.56 13.68 4.83
CA ASP A 72 23.87 14.02 4.25
C ASP A 72 25.04 13.24 4.89
N ASP A 73 24.94 12.84 6.16
CA ASP A 73 26.01 12.19 6.94
C ASP A 73 25.82 10.67 7.07
N ALA A 74 25.27 10.02 6.04
CA ALA A 74 24.93 8.61 6.07
C ALA A 74 25.96 7.64 5.49
N ALA A 75 27.13 8.12 5.09
CA ALA A 75 28.14 7.33 4.38
C ALA A 75 28.58 6.04 5.10
N GLU A 76 28.66 6.10 6.43
CA GLU A 76 29.09 4.99 7.28
C GLU A 76 27.93 4.10 7.79
N LEU A 77 26.67 4.50 7.51
CA LEU A 77 25.52 3.73 7.92
C LEU A 77 25.32 2.50 7.01
N PRO A 78 24.79 1.39 7.55
CA PRO A 78 24.43 0.24 6.72
C PRO A 78 23.41 0.64 5.67
N VAL A 79 23.51 0.05 4.48
CA VAL A 79 22.65 0.38 3.35
C VAL A 79 21.28 -0.26 3.51
N ALA A 80 20.22 0.48 3.19
CA ALA A 80 18.86 -0.04 3.19
C ALA A 80 18.07 0.38 1.94
N VAL A 81 17.05 -0.42 1.65
CA VAL A 81 15.95 -0.09 0.73
C VAL A 81 14.63 -0.17 1.49
N ILE A 82 13.64 0.65 1.09
CA ILE A 82 12.32 0.64 1.68
C ILE A 82 11.31 0.28 0.58
N LEU A 83 10.47 -0.73 0.85
CA LEU A 83 9.34 -1.14 0.02
C LEU A 83 8.02 -0.85 0.75
N ASP A 84 6.99 -0.46 0.00
CA ASP A 84 5.61 -0.64 0.45
C ASP A 84 5.25 -2.14 0.43
N VAL A 85 4.06 -2.49 0.89
CA VAL A 85 3.60 -3.90 0.95
C VAL A 85 2.48 -4.15 -0.06
N ASP A 86 1.34 -3.50 0.11
CA ASP A 86 0.14 -3.74 -0.69
C ASP A 86 0.30 -3.18 -2.11
N GLU A 87 0.10 -3.97 -3.13
CA GLU A 87 0.35 -3.68 -4.55
C GLU A 87 1.83 -3.38 -4.90
N THR A 88 2.70 -3.65 -3.94
CA THR A 88 4.16 -3.53 -4.11
C THR A 88 4.83 -4.88 -3.90
N VAL A 89 4.69 -5.50 -2.74
CA VAL A 89 5.20 -6.85 -2.45
C VAL A 89 4.13 -7.89 -2.74
N VAL A 90 2.91 -7.66 -2.25
CA VAL A 90 1.75 -8.55 -2.39
C VAL A 90 0.64 -7.87 -3.19
N SER A 91 -0.08 -8.65 -3.97
CA SER A 91 -1.23 -8.20 -4.75
C SER A 91 -2.52 -8.49 -4.00
N ASN A 92 -3.35 -7.47 -3.82
CA ASN A 92 -4.69 -7.59 -3.26
C ASN A 92 -5.78 -7.59 -4.34
N ILE A 93 -5.44 -7.90 -5.60
CA ILE A 93 -6.40 -7.84 -6.72
C ILE A 93 -7.63 -8.71 -6.47
N ASP A 94 -7.49 -9.88 -5.87
CA ASP A 94 -8.62 -10.79 -5.63
C ASP A 94 -9.55 -10.25 -4.52
N PHE A 95 -9.00 -9.60 -3.51
CA PHE A 95 -9.79 -8.82 -2.55
C PHE A 95 -10.53 -7.66 -3.26
N GLN A 96 -9.81 -6.88 -4.07
CA GLN A 96 -10.39 -5.72 -4.77
C GLN A 96 -11.53 -6.08 -5.72
N LEU A 97 -11.53 -7.30 -6.27
CA LEU A 97 -12.60 -7.82 -7.12
C LEU A 97 -13.84 -8.27 -6.34
N THR A 98 -13.69 -8.68 -5.08
CA THR A 98 -14.72 -9.39 -4.33
C THR A 98 -15.29 -8.63 -3.14
N PHE A 99 -14.54 -7.65 -2.57
CA PHE A 99 -15.02 -6.98 -1.35
C PHE A 99 -16.26 -6.10 -1.60
N GLU A 100 -17.17 -6.11 -0.63
CA GLU A 100 -18.34 -5.25 -0.64
C GLU A 100 -17.99 -3.83 -0.17
N ARG A 101 -18.44 -2.82 -0.94
CA ARG A 101 -18.24 -1.41 -0.59
C ARG A 101 -19.11 -0.99 0.60
N PRO A 102 -18.67 -0.01 1.41
CA PRO A 102 -17.41 0.73 1.33
C PRO A 102 -16.19 -0.09 1.76
N PHE A 103 -14.98 0.35 1.31
CA PHE A 103 -13.72 -0.19 1.82
C PHE A 103 -13.59 0.16 3.32
N GLU A 104 -13.20 -0.85 4.10
CA GLU A 104 -12.91 -0.74 5.52
C GLU A 104 -11.66 -1.58 5.81
N ASN A 105 -10.74 -1.06 6.63
CA ASN A 105 -9.46 -1.73 6.91
C ASN A 105 -9.64 -3.17 7.44
N TRP A 106 -10.64 -3.39 8.30
CA TRP A 106 -10.89 -4.71 8.88
C TRP A 106 -11.27 -5.77 7.82
N LYS A 107 -11.90 -5.38 6.71
CA LYS A 107 -12.26 -6.30 5.61
C LYS A 107 -11.00 -6.81 4.91
N LEU A 108 -10.04 -5.92 4.66
CA LEU A 108 -8.76 -6.32 4.09
C LEU A 108 -7.99 -7.20 5.07
N ASP A 109 -7.91 -6.81 6.34
CA ASP A 109 -7.22 -7.55 7.38
C ASP A 109 -7.82 -8.95 7.60
N GLU A 110 -9.15 -9.09 7.58
CA GLU A 110 -9.81 -10.39 7.64
C GLU A 110 -9.49 -11.24 6.39
N TRP A 111 -9.47 -10.61 5.21
CA TRP A 111 -9.17 -11.31 3.96
C TRP A 111 -7.71 -11.79 3.93
N THR A 112 -6.74 -10.96 4.26
CA THR A 112 -5.31 -11.33 4.27
C THR A 112 -5.03 -12.48 5.23
N ARG A 113 -5.62 -12.48 6.41
CA ARG A 113 -5.48 -13.60 7.37
C ARG A 113 -6.11 -14.93 6.93
N ASN A 114 -6.99 -14.93 5.93
CA ASN A 114 -7.73 -16.10 5.48
C ASN A 114 -7.37 -16.54 4.05
N THR A 115 -6.44 -15.86 3.39
CA THR A 115 -6.03 -16.14 2.02
C THR A 115 -4.52 -16.23 1.90
N VAL A 116 -4.04 -16.95 0.89
CA VAL A 116 -2.61 -17.00 0.59
C VAL A 116 -2.23 -15.79 -0.26
N ALA A 117 -1.18 -15.09 0.14
CA ALA A 117 -0.71 -13.90 -0.57
C ALA A 117 -0.19 -14.24 -1.98
N THR A 118 -0.46 -13.34 -2.91
CA THR A 118 0.04 -13.43 -4.29
C THR A 118 1.17 -12.41 -4.50
N PRO A 119 2.35 -12.81 -4.98
CA PRO A 119 3.45 -11.87 -5.16
C PRO A 119 3.22 -10.90 -6.33
N ILE A 120 3.73 -9.69 -6.20
CA ILE A 120 3.97 -8.81 -7.33
C ILE A 120 5.18 -9.36 -8.11
N HIS A 121 5.07 -9.43 -9.43
CA HIS A 121 6.12 -10.01 -10.27
C HIS A 121 7.43 -9.22 -10.20
N GLY A 122 8.53 -9.91 -9.93
CA GLY A 122 9.89 -9.37 -9.86
C GLY A 122 10.34 -8.98 -8.44
N VAL A 123 9.43 -8.90 -7.45
CA VAL A 123 9.78 -8.45 -6.09
C VAL A 123 10.72 -9.42 -5.38
N LYS A 124 10.47 -10.71 -5.50
CA LYS A 124 11.28 -11.73 -4.82
C LYS A 124 12.73 -11.69 -5.29
N GLU A 125 12.93 -11.68 -6.60
CA GLU A 125 14.25 -11.61 -7.23
C GLU A 125 15.00 -10.33 -6.83
N PHE A 126 14.30 -9.20 -6.73
CA PHE A 126 14.88 -7.94 -6.26
C PHE A 126 15.33 -8.04 -4.81
N VAL A 127 14.47 -8.54 -3.90
CA VAL A 127 14.79 -8.65 -2.47
C VAL A 127 15.94 -9.64 -2.24
N GLU A 128 15.96 -10.77 -2.95
CA GLU A 128 17.08 -11.71 -2.91
C GLU A 128 18.40 -11.06 -3.37
N ALA A 129 18.38 -10.29 -4.46
CA ALA A 129 19.55 -9.58 -4.96
C ALA A 129 20.02 -8.48 -3.97
N ALA A 130 19.11 -7.72 -3.37
CA ALA A 130 19.42 -6.70 -2.38
C ALA A 130 20.10 -7.31 -1.15
N ARG A 131 19.56 -8.40 -0.61
CA ARG A 131 20.14 -9.11 0.54
C ARG A 131 21.47 -9.74 0.22
N ALA A 132 21.62 -10.34 -0.97
CA ALA A 132 22.90 -10.90 -1.41
C ALA A 132 23.99 -9.82 -1.53
N ALA A 133 23.62 -8.57 -1.78
CA ALA A 133 24.50 -7.41 -1.78
C ALA A 133 24.71 -6.80 -0.37
N GLY A 134 24.19 -7.39 0.69
CA GLY A 134 24.32 -6.90 2.07
C GLY A 134 23.39 -5.71 2.40
N VAL A 135 22.32 -5.51 1.64
CA VAL A 135 21.36 -4.42 1.84
C VAL A 135 20.22 -4.89 2.75
N THR A 136 19.91 -4.08 3.76
CA THR A 136 18.74 -4.29 4.61
C THR A 136 17.46 -3.89 3.88
N VAL A 137 16.42 -4.72 3.94
CA VAL A 137 15.13 -4.46 3.31
C VAL A 137 14.09 -4.17 4.38
N PHE A 138 13.52 -2.97 4.35
CA PHE A 138 12.43 -2.56 5.22
C PHE A 138 11.12 -2.48 4.46
N PHE A 139 10.02 -2.79 5.15
CA PHE A 139 8.66 -2.71 4.63
C PHE A 139 7.88 -1.66 5.41
N VAL A 140 7.34 -0.65 4.70
CA VAL A 140 6.61 0.48 5.29
C VAL A 140 5.22 0.53 4.68
N THR A 141 4.22 0.02 5.43
CA THR A 141 2.85 -0.13 4.95
C THR A 141 1.85 0.77 5.67
N ASN A 142 0.75 1.11 5.03
CA ASN A 142 -0.40 1.78 5.65
C ASN A 142 -1.45 0.80 6.21
N ARG A 143 -1.15 -0.49 6.31
CA ARG A 143 -1.92 -1.39 7.17
C ARG A 143 -1.90 -0.83 8.59
N PRO A 144 -3.05 -0.74 9.28
CA PRO A 144 -3.10 -0.16 10.61
C PRO A 144 -2.54 -1.12 11.65
N CYS A 145 -2.01 -0.59 12.73
CA CYS A 145 -1.68 -1.32 13.95
C CYS A 145 -2.78 -1.04 14.97
N GLU A 146 -3.81 -1.86 15.00
CA GLU A 146 -5.00 -1.67 15.82
C GLU A 146 -5.39 -2.97 16.52
N PRO A 147 -5.80 -2.94 17.80
CA PRO A 147 -6.30 -4.12 18.50
C PRO A 147 -7.51 -4.73 17.80
N ILE A 148 -7.60 -6.05 17.81
CA ILE A 148 -8.76 -6.79 17.29
C ILE A 148 -9.43 -7.55 18.45
N ASP A 149 -10.74 -7.45 18.54
CA ASP A 149 -11.51 -8.12 19.58
C ASP A 149 -11.25 -9.64 19.59
N GLY A 150 -10.88 -10.16 20.76
CA GLY A 150 -10.60 -11.60 20.94
C GLY A 150 -9.17 -12.03 20.58
N ILE A 151 -8.29 -11.12 20.14
CA ILE A 151 -6.87 -11.38 19.90
C ILE A 151 -6.04 -10.66 20.98
N ASP A 152 -5.22 -11.40 21.72
CA ASP A 152 -4.35 -10.86 22.78
C ASP A 152 -3.02 -10.36 22.18
N ASP A 153 -3.12 -9.44 21.24
CA ASP A 153 -2.02 -8.72 20.61
C ASP A 153 -2.51 -7.29 20.32
N PRO A 154 -1.81 -6.24 20.75
CA PRO A 154 -2.20 -4.86 20.46
C PRO A 154 -2.03 -4.49 18.97
N CYS A 155 -1.32 -5.29 18.18
CA CYS A 155 -1.00 -5.03 16.77
C CYS A 155 -0.96 -6.33 15.93
N PRO A 156 -2.04 -7.11 15.87
CA PRO A 156 -2.05 -8.41 15.19
C PRO A 156 -1.78 -8.30 13.69
N GLN A 157 -2.02 -7.13 13.08
CA GLN A 157 -1.74 -6.86 11.67
C GLN A 157 -0.24 -6.91 11.33
N ARG A 158 0.65 -6.74 12.32
CA ARG A 158 2.08 -6.89 12.09
C ARG A 158 2.41 -8.33 11.73
N GLN A 159 1.93 -9.29 12.53
CA GLN A 159 2.20 -10.71 12.25
C GLN A 159 1.57 -11.13 10.93
N SER A 160 0.31 -10.76 10.66
CA SER A 160 -0.33 -11.09 9.37
C SER A 160 0.39 -10.47 8.17
N THR A 161 0.99 -9.27 8.33
CA THR A 161 1.81 -8.67 7.28
C THR A 161 3.12 -9.42 7.05
N ILE A 162 3.76 -9.88 8.12
CA ILE A 162 4.96 -10.73 8.05
C ILE A 162 4.63 -12.06 7.36
N ASP A 163 3.51 -12.67 7.72
CA ASP A 163 3.04 -13.93 7.13
C ASP A 163 2.80 -13.77 5.62
N ASP A 164 2.08 -12.71 5.19
CA ASP A 164 1.86 -12.42 3.76
C ASP A 164 3.18 -12.25 2.99
N ILE A 165 4.15 -11.54 3.56
CA ILE A 165 5.48 -11.33 2.95
C ILE A 165 6.25 -12.67 2.89
N SER A 166 6.14 -13.51 3.92
CA SER A 166 6.77 -14.83 3.97
C SER A 166 6.13 -15.81 2.97
N GLU A 167 4.81 -15.76 2.79
CA GLU A 167 4.08 -16.59 1.81
C GLU A 167 4.51 -16.34 0.37
N VAL A 168 4.95 -15.13 0.05
CA VAL A 168 5.51 -14.83 -1.28
C VAL A 168 7.01 -15.14 -1.39
N GLY A 169 7.57 -15.82 -0.37
CA GLY A 169 8.95 -16.33 -0.36
C GLY A 169 9.98 -15.28 0.04
N ILE A 170 9.57 -14.27 0.81
CA ILE A 170 10.45 -13.22 1.33
C ILE A 170 10.42 -13.30 2.86
N GLU A 171 11.44 -13.88 3.48
CA GLU A 171 11.57 -13.93 4.93
C GLU A 171 11.73 -12.51 5.51
N THR A 172 11.00 -12.20 6.59
CA THR A 172 11.16 -10.92 7.32
C THR A 172 10.76 -11.09 8.79
N ASP A 173 10.98 -10.07 9.59
CA ASP A 173 10.65 -10.03 11.00
C ASP A 173 10.07 -8.67 11.44
N ALA A 174 9.67 -8.58 12.71
CA ALA A 174 9.00 -7.40 13.25
C ALA A 174 9.86 -6.13 13.27
N ASP A 175 11.19 -6.25 13.24
CA ASP A 175 12.10 -5.11 13.27
C ASP A 175 12.23 -4.44 11.90
N HIS A 176 11.76 -5.11 10.85
CA HIS A 176 11.84 -4.65 9.47
C HIS A 176 10.48 -4.29 8.86
N VAL A 177 9.36 -4.42 9.62
CA VAL A 177 8.00 -4.13 9.15
C VAL A 177 7.36 -3.03 9.99
N PHE A 178 7.04 -1.89 9.37
CA PHE A 178 6.50 -0.70 10.04
C PHE A 178 5.11 -0.36 9.52
N LEU A 179 4.12 -0.41 10.42
CA LEU A 179 2.70 -0.17 10.13
C LEU A 179 2.30 1.29 10.42
N SER A 180 1.16 1.73 9.91
CA SER A 180 0.53 2.95 10.40
C SER A 180 -0.05 2.73 11.81
N ASP A 181 -0.27 3.82 12.54
CA ASP A 181 -0.83 3.86 13.90
C ASP A 181 0.02 3.16 14.97
N GLU A 182 1.19 2.66 14.59
CA GLU A 182 2.23 2.16 15.45
C GLU A 182 3.10 3.30 15.99
N ARG A 183 3.56 3.25 17.24
CA ARG A 183 4.49 4.22 17.87
C ARG A 183 4.04 5.69 17.75
N GLY A 184 2.73 5.94 17.61
CA GLY A 184 2.19 7.27 17.39
C GLY A 184 2.31 7.79 15.96
N TRP A 185 2.74 6.96 15.02
CA TRP A 185 2.70 7.27 13.58
C TRP A 185 1.26 7.30 13.07
N ASN A 186 1.08 7.83 11.89
CA ASN A 186 -0.17 7.81 11.15
C ASN A 186 0.07 7.36 9.71
N ARG A 187 -0.89 7.62 8.82
CA ARG A 187 -0.80 7.20 7.40
C ARG A 187 0.21 8.02 6.56
N GLU A 188 0.90 9.00 7.15
CA GLU A 188 1.99 9.72 6.49
C GLU A 188 3.29 8.91 6.60
N LYS A 189 3.74 8.34 5.48
CA LYS A 189 4.88 7.41 5.47
C LYS A 189 6.24 8.07 5.67
N SER A 190 6.35 9.39 5.47
CA SER A 190 7.63 10.11 5.63
C SER A 190 8.21 9.94 7.03
N THR A 191 7.38 9.90 8.08
CA THR A 191 7.85 9.71 9.46
C THR A 191 8.52 8.34 9.66
N ARG A 192 7.97 7.29 9.05
CA ARG A 192 8.53 5.93 9.12
C ARG A 192 9.78 5.77 8.25
N ARG A 193 9.83 6.40 7.07
CA ARG A 193 11.05 6.45 6.26
C ARG A 193 12.19 7.17 6.97
N ASN A 194 11.88 8.29 7.63
CA ASN A 194 12.88 9.03 8.42
C ASN A 194 13.36 8.22 9.62
N TYR A 195 12.50 7.44 10.27
CA TYR A 195 12.90 6.53 11.34
C TYR A 195 13.90 5.47 10.86
N VAL A 196 13.72 4.89 9.68
CA VAL A 196 14.73 3.99 9.07
C VAL A 196 16.03 4.76 8.79
N ALA A 197 15.92 6.01 8.32
CA ALA A 197 17.06 6.84 7.99
C ALA A 197 17.92 7.28 9.19
N GLU A 198 17.42 7.14 10.43
CA GLU A 198 18.20 7.38 11.64
C GLU A 198 19.34 6.37 11.82
N THR A 199 19.18 5.17 11.28
CA THR A 199 20.11 4.05 11.48
C THR A 199 20.66 3.45 10.20
N HIS A 200 20.08 3.76 9.05
CA HIS A 200 20.46 3.22 7.75
C HIS A 200 20.54 4.29 6.68
N ARG A 201 21.49 4.16 5.77
CA ARG A 201 21.54 4.94 4.53
C ARG A 201 20.52 4.37 3.53
N VAL A 202 19.41 5.08 3.33
CA VAL A 202 18.33 4.62 2.46
C VAL A 202 18.65 4.98 1.01
N VAL A 203 18.89 3.98 0.17
CA VAL A 203 19.32 4.19 -1.22
C VAL A 203 18.22 4.04 -2.25
N MET A 204 17.10 3.39 -1.90
CA MET A 204 15.94 3.21 -2.79
C MET A 204 14.62 3.25 -2.04
N LEU A 205 13.59 3.75 -2.71
CA LEU A 205 12.18 3.59 -2.35
C LEU A 205 11.45 2.89 -3.49
N ILE A 206 10.61 1.90 -3.16
CA ILE A 206 9.75 1.19 -4.11
C ILE A 206 8.33 1.17 -3.56
N GLY A 207 7.35 1.56 -4.37
CA GLY A 207 5.94 1.61 -3.97
C GLY A 207 5.02 1.83 -5.16
N ASP A 208 3.71 1.82 -4.94
CA ASP A 208 2.68 2.02 -5.95
C ASP A 208 1.92 3.35 -5.80
N ASP A 209 2.06 4.00 -4.65
CA ASP A 209 1.39 5.27 -4.34
C ASP A 209 2.42 6.42 -4.20
N LEU A 210 2.05 7.61 -4.64
CA LEU A 210 2.92 8.79 -4.51
C LEU A 210 3.35 9.07 -3.06
N GLY A 211 2.52 8.66 -2.08
CA GLY A 211 2.82 8.76 -0.65
C GLY A 211 3.96 7.85 -0.16
N ASP A 212 4.38 6.88 -0.98
CA ASP A 212 5.54 6.04 -0.66
C ASP A 212 6.86 6.80 -0.83
N PHE A 213 6.85 7.86 -1.61
CA PHE A 213 8.01 8.66 -1.98
C PHE A 213 7.97 10.05 -1.35
N LEU A 214 6.83 10.73 -1.46
CA LEU A 214 6.64 12.14 -1.12
C LEU A 214 5.69 12.32 0.07
N PRO A 215 5.95 13.30 0.95
CA PRO A 215 5.00 13.69 1.98
C PRO A 215 3.83 14.50 1.39
N CYS A 216 2.74 14.62 2.16
CA CYS A 216 1.66 15.58 1.94
C CYS A 216 0.93 15.46 0.59
N VAL A 217 0.82 14.25 0.07
CA VAL A 217 0.20 13.99 -1.26
C VAL A 217 -1.32 13.81 -1.23
N ARG A 218 -1.96 13.93 -0.06
CA ARG A 218 -3.36 13.57 0.13
C ARG A 218 -4.28 14.78 0.17
N LYS A 219 -5.52 14.63 -0.31
CA LYS A 219 -6.57 15.65 -0.18
C LYS A 219 -6.97 15.90 1.28
N LYS A 220 -6.97 14.85 2.11
CA LYS A 220 -7.07 14.95 3.56
C LYS A 220 -5.69 14.69 4.13
N PRO A 221 -4.98 15.73 4.57
CA PRO A 221 -3.63 15.58 5.09
C PRO A 221 -3.63 14.86 6.44
N TYR A 222 -2.52 14.18 6.72
CA TYR A 222 -2.17 13.68 8.05
C TYR A 222 -1.02 14.51 8.60
N SER A 223 -0.95 14.72 9.92
CA SER A 223 0.20 15.39 10.54
C SER A 223 1.52 14.73 10.07
N PRO A 224 2.55 15.52 9.78
CA PRO A 224 2.70 16.97 9.94
C PRO A 224 2.13 17.83 8.79
N CYS A 225 1.49 17.24 7.79
CA CYS A 225 0.92 17.95 6.66
C CYS A 225 -0.33 18.74 7.07
N THR A 226 -0.44 19.99 6.63
CA THR A 226 -1.56 20.89 6.95
C THR A 226 -2.46 21.15 5.74
N ASP A 227 -1.88 21.14 4.54
CA ASP A 227 -2.54 21.53 3.31
C ASP A 227 -3.00 20.32 2.48
N SER A 228 -4.15 20.47 1.85
CA SER A 228 -4.67 19.49 0.90
C SER A 228 -3.89 19.53 -0.40
N ALA A 229 -3.45 18.36 -0.90
CA ALA A 229 -2.89 18.25 -2.23
C ALA A 229 -4.00 18.09 -3.29
N THR A 230 -4.02 18.96 -4.28
CA THR A 230 -4.85 18.83 -5.48
C THR A 230 -4.18 17.95 -6.54
N GLY A 231 -4.90 17.62 -7.63
CA GLY A 231 -4.30 16.95 -8.78
C GLY A 231 -3.13 17.73 -9.39
N ALA A 232 -3.23 19.06 -9.46
CA ALA A 232 -2.18 19.93 -9.96
C ALA A 232 -0.94 19.94 -9.04
N ASP A 233 -1.14 20.00 -7.71
CA ASP A 233 -0.05 19.93 -6.74
C ASP A 233 0.70 18.60 -6.87
N ARG A 234 -0.01 17.48 -7.01
CA ARG A 234 0.59 16.17 -7.20
C ARG A 234 1.41 16.07 -8.49
N MET A 235 0.91 16.63 -9.61
CA MET A 235 1.67 16.69 -10.86
C MET A 235 2.95 17.51 -10.68
N LYS A 236 2.85 18.67 -10.04
CA LYS A 236 4.03 19.49 -9.73
C LYS A 236 5.05 18.75 -8.84
N MET A 237 4.62 18.02 -7.83
CA MET A 237 5.50 17.20 -6.98
C MET A 237 6.27 16.16 -7.81
N VAL A 238 5.62 15.53 -8.79
CA VAL A 238 6.27 14.57 -9.70
C VAL A 238 7.31 15.28 -10.58
N GLU A 239 6.98 16.46 -11.13
CA GLU A 239 7.89 17.26 -11.94
C GLU A 239 9.10 17.73 -11.14
N ASP A 240 8.90 18.26 -9.94
CA ASP A 240 9.96 18.73 -9.04
C ASP A 240 10.93 17.60 -8.65
N SER A 241 10.44 16.36 -8.61
CA SER A 241 11.19 15.15 -8.26
C SER A 241 11.67 14.34 -9.48
N ALA A 242 11.62 14.91 -10.69
CA ALA A 242 11.91 14.20 -11.95
C ALA A 242 13.27 13.49 -11.97
N HIS A 243 14.25 14.00 -11.22
CA HIS A 243 15.61 13.43 -11.13
C HIS A 243 15.70 12.12 -10.32
N LEU A 244 14.67 11.78 -9.55
CA LEU A 244 14.61 10.59 -8.70
C LEU A 244 13.81 9.43 -9.33
N TRP A 245 12.85 9.71 -10.21
CA TRP A 245 12.06 8.67 -10.86
C TRP A 245 12.92 7.77 -11.78
N GLY A 246 12.94 6.46 -11.45
CA GLY A 246 13.84 5.50 -12.11
C GLY A 246 15.31 5.69 -11.75
N ASN A 247 15.60 6.50 -10.72
CA ASN A 247 16.92 6.79 -10.20
C ASN A 247 16.84 6.90 -8.66
N GLY A 248 16.62 5.77 -8.00
CA GLY A 248 16.40 5.65 -6.55
C GLY A 248 14.93 5.55 -6.14
N TRP A 249 13.99 6.13 -6.89
CA TRP A 249 12.55 5.97 -6.70
C TRP A 249 11.94 5.15 -7.83
N TYR A 250 11.29 4.04 -7.49
CA TYR A 250 10.71 3.07 -8.42
C TYR A 250 9.23 2.89 -8.14
N ILE A 251 8.39 3.48 -9.00
CA ILE A 251 6.93 3.43 -8.84
C ILE A 251 6.33 2.31 -9.68
N LEU A 252 5.46 1.51 -9.03
CA LEU A 252 4.68 0.46 -9.65
C LEU A 252 3.32 0.99 -10.12
N PRO A 253 2.72 0.45 -11.18
CA PRO A 253 1.42 0.90 -11.65
C PRO A 253 0.30 0.36 -10.76
N ASN A 254 -0.52 1.26 -10.18
CA ASN A 254 -1.75 0.90 -9.49
C ASN A 254 -2.94 1.75 -9.98
N PRO A 255 -3.72 1.27 -10.95
CA PRO A 255 -4.93 1.93 -11.41
C PRO A 255 -6.17 1.61 -10.58
N MET A 256 -6.06 0.75 -9.54
CA MET A 256 -7.21 0.24 -8.79
C MET A 256 -7.63 1.18 -7.65
N HIS A 257 -6.65 1.63 -6.87
CA HIS A 257 -6.84 2.46 -5.69
C HIS A 257 -5.55 3.24 -5.36
N GLY A 258 -5.58 4.06 -4.32
CA GLY A 258 -4.45 4.85 -3.87
C GLY A 258 -4.84 6.29 -3.57
N SER A 259 -3.88 7.08 -3.14
CA SER A 259 -4.11 8.49 -2.79
C SER A 259 -4.57 9.33 -3.99
N TRP A 260 -4.24 8.92 -5.21
CA TRP A 260 -4.61 9.58 -6.46
C TRP A 260 -6.14 9.65 -6.68
N THR A 261 -6.90 8.67 -6.17
CA THR A 261 -8.37 8.66 -6.31
C THR A 261 -9.02 9.86 -5.64
N SER A 262 -8.38 10.41 -4.60
CA SER A 262 -8.86 11.60 -3.90
C SER A 262 -8.69 12.89 -4.72
N ALA A 263 -7.83 12.89 -5.72
CA ALA A 263 -7.53 14.02 -6.59
C ALA A 263 -8.40 14.06 -7.86
N ILE A 264 -9.22 13.03 -8.11
CA ILE A 264 -10.15 13.00 -9.24
C ILE A 264 -11.22 14.08 -9.04
N PRO A 265 -11.44 14.98 -10.01
CA PRO A 265 -12.55 15.93 -9.97
C PRO A 265 -13.88 15.17 -9.92
N ARG A 266 -14.74 15.56 -8.98
CA ARG A 266 -16.12 15.02 -8.86
C ARG A 266 -17.11 15.99 -9.47
#